data_8f6a465de6f1541e75506c816fccb81e
#
_entry.id   8f6a465de6f1541e75506c816fccb81e
#
_cell.length_a   1.000
_cell.length_b   1.000
_cell.length_c   1.000
_cell.angle_alpha   90.00
_cell.angle_beta   90.00
_cell.angle_gamma   90.00
#
_symmetry.space_group_name_H-M   'P 1'
#
loop_
_entity.id
_entity.type
_entity.pdbx_description
1 polymer ?
#
loop_
_entity_poly.entity_id
_entity_poly.type
_entity_poly.pdbx_seq_one_letter_code
_entity_poly.pdbx_strand_id
1 'polypeptide(L)'
;NSGIFNENKVYKTLRKQLIKIENGVKNDIVVRKEIVFFPYKASMWDSLESIYLAAKADPDCDAYCVPIPYYNLNPDHSLGQMHYEGNDYPKEIEIIDWQKYDFENIRPDVIYTHSPYDDWNLVTSIHPRFYSANLKKYTDCLVYVPYYSTTGGMSEGQRTLPVYFNADYIVTQAPMFRDYFDETIPDKKFL
;
A
#
# COMPACT_ATOMS: atom_id res chain seq x y z
N ASN A 1 -13.22 -60.41 12.08
CA ASN A 1 -12.52 -59.52 13.01
C ASN A 1 -12.87 -58.07 12.69
N SER A 2 -14.00 -57.62 13.23
CA SER A 2 -14.35 -56.19 13.22
C SER A 2 -13.47 -55.52 14.27
N GLY A 3 -12.45 -54.79 13.80
CA GLY A 3 -11.64 -53.93 14.66
C GLY A 3 -12.55 -52.87 15.30
N ILE A 4 -12.73 -52.95 16.63
CA ILE A 4 -13.49 -51.99 17.42
C ILE A 4 -12.80 -50.63 17.24
N PHE A 5 -13.44 -49.78 16.47
CA PHE A 5 -12.97 -48.40 16.24
C PHE A 5 -13.06 -47.65 17.57
N ASN A 6 -11.90 -47.38 18.21
CA ASN A 6 -11.88 -46.71 19.51
C ASN A 6 -11.89 -45.18 19.27
N GLU A 7 -13.09 -44.59 19.22
CA GLU A 7 -13.34 -43.18 19.00
C GLU A 7 -12.52 -42.28 19.94
N ASN A 8 -12.43 -42.66 21.23
CA ASN A 8 -11.66 -41.91 22.21
C ASN A 8 -10.15 -41.88 21.90
N LYS A 9 -9.60 -42.96 21.36
CA LYS A 9 -8.19 -43.01 20.95
C LYS A 9 -7.94 -42.13 19.73
N VAL A 10 -8.84 -42.19 18.75
CA VAL A 10 -8.79 -41.35 17.55
C VAL A 10 -8.91 -39.90 17.92
N TYR A 11 -9.89 -39.53 18.74
CA TYR A 11 -10.08 -38.15 19.22
C TYR A 11 -8.82 -37.61 19.93
N LYS A 12 -8.25 -38.34 20.84
CA LYS A 12 -7.01 -37.98 21.55
C LYS A 12 -5.84 -37.79 20.59
N THR A 13 -5.73 -38.66 19.59
CA THR A 13 -4.67 -38.56 18.59
C THR A 13 -4.83 -37.31 17.71
N LEU A 14 -6.03 -37.06 17.19
CA LEU A 14 -6.33 -35.87 16.37
C LEU A 14 -6.09 -34.58 17.15
N ARG A 15 -6.57 -34.51 18.41
CA ARG A 15 -6.33 -33.36 19.28
C ARG A 15 -4.84 -33.09 19.49
N LYS A 16 -4.05 -34.16 19.73
CA LYS A 16 -2.59 -34.03 19.88
C LYS A 16 -1.94 -33.51 18.61
N GLN A 17 -2.37 -33.97 17.43
CA GLN A 17 -1.84 -33.50 16.15
C GLN A 17 -2.24 -32.03 15.87
N LEU A 18 -3.48 -31.63 16.16
CA LEU A 18 -3.93 -30.25 16.04
C LEU A 18 -3.11 -29.29 16.92
N ILE A 19 -2.88 -29.67 18.20
CA ILE A 19 -2.03 -28.87 19.10
C ILE A 19 -0.60 -28.77 18.56
N LYS A 20 -0.06 -29.86 18.00
CA LYS A 20 1.27 -29.86 17.39
C LYS A 20 1.34 -28.89 16.18
N ILE A 21 0.32 -28.97 15.31
CA ILE A 21 0.22 -28.06 14.14
C ILE A 21 0.09 -26.60 14.60
N GLU A 22 -0.81 -26.34 15.57
CA GLU A 22 -1.00 -24.99 16.12
C GLU A 22 0.31 -24.42 16.71
N ASN A 23 1.03 -25.23 17.47
CA ASN A 23 2.33 -24.81 18.03
C ASN A 23 3.39 -24.61 16.94
N GLY A 24 3.43 -25.46 15.90
CA GLY A 24 4.32 -25.28 14.76
C GLY A 24 4.02 -24.00 14.01
N VAL A 25 2.74 -23.70 13.74
CA VAL A 25 2.34 -22.44 13.09
C VAL A 25 2.75 -21.22 13.93
N LYS A 26 2.53 -21.28 15.27
CA LYS A 26 2.85 -20.13 16.16
C LYS A 26 4.35 -19.90 16.37
N ASN A 27 5.17 -20.96 16.36
CA ASN A 27 6.55 -20.86 16.80
C ASN A 27 7.57 -21.03 15.67
N ASP A 28 7.21 -21.76 14.60
CA ASP A 28 8.15 -22.13 13.54
C ASP A 28 7.98 -21.29 12.26
N ILE A 29 6.82 -20.60 12.12
CA ILE A 29 6.57 -19.70 10.99
C ILE A 29 7.00 -18.29 11.37
N VAL A 30 8.05 -17.79 10.73
CA VAL A 30 8.43 -16.39 10.81
C VAL A 30 7.45 -15.59 9.95
N VAL A 31 6.61 -14.79 10.61
CA VAL A 31 5.68 -13.87 9.91
C VAL A 31 6.42 -12.55 9.72
N ARG A 32 6.63 -12.17 8.45
CA ARG A 32 7.18 -10.85 8.08
C ARG A 32 6.05 -10.00 7.54
N LYS A 33 6.15 -8.67 7.75
CA LYS A 33 5.19 -7.71 7.22
C LYS A 33 5.49 -7.41 5.76
N GLU A 34 4.52 -7.63 4.90
CA GLU A 34 4.63 -7.28 3.49
C GLU A 34 4.25 -5.82 3.28
N ILE A 35 5.21 -5.03 2.81
CA ILE A 35 5.08 -3.59 2.60
C ILE A 35 5.35 -3.28 1.14
N VAL A 36 4.38 -2.67 0.45
CA VAL A 36 4.56 -2.28 -0.93
C VAL A 36 4.46 -0.77 -1.12
N PHE A 37 5.32 -0.25 -1.99
CA PHE A 37 5.37 1.15 -2.39
C PHE A 37 4.94 1.25 -3.84
N PHE A 38 3.93 2.07 -4.13
CA PHE A 38 3.41 2.34 -5.47
C PHE A 38 3.73 3.77 -5.94
N PRO A 39 4.98 4.10 -6.24
CA PRO A 39 5.32 5.37 -6.87
C PRO A 39 4.94 5.36 -8.36
N TYR A 40 4.58 6.54 -8.94
CA TYR A 40 4.23 6.59 -10.36
C TYR A 40 5.22 7.39 -11.23
N LYS A 41 5.98 8.32 -10.65
CA LYS A 41 7.06 9.05 -11.34
C LYS A 41 8.37 8.90 -10.59
N ALA A 42 9.42 8.57 -11.32
CA ALA A 42 10.76 8.42 -10.75
C ALA A 42 11.27 9.73 -10.12
N SER A 43 10.93 10.89 -10.71
CA SER A 43 11.28 12.21 -10.17
C SER A 43 10.63 12.57 -8.83
N MET A 44 9.69 11.77 -8.35
CA MET A 44 8.98 11.96 -7.07
C MET A 44 9.34 10.86 -6.05
N TRP A 45 10.27 9.98 -6.40
CA TRP A 45 10.67 8.84 -5.58
C TRP A 45 11.23 9.24 -4.21
N ASP A 46 11.94 10.36 -4.11
CA ASP A 46 12.51 10.89 -2.88
C ASP A 46 11.49 11.04 -1.73
N SER A 47 10.20 11.22 -2.06
CA SER A 47 9.13 11.25 -1.07
C SER A 47 8.92 9.93 -0.32
N LEU A 48 9.26 8.80 -0.93
CA LEU A 48 9.07 7.46 -0.40
C LEU A 48 10.38 6.74 -0.05
N GLU A 49 11.51 7.18 -0.61
CA GLU A 49 12.79 6.48 -0.55
C GLU A 49 13.25 6.17 0.87
N SER A 50 13.23 7.16 1.77
CA SER A 50 13.69 6.96 3.14
C SER A 50 12.85 5.94 3.90
N ILE A 51 11.53 5.91 3.66
CA ILE A 51 10.61 4.96 4.28
C ILE A 51 10.86 3.55 3.70
N TYR A 52 11.05 3.45 2.37
CA TYR A 52 11.38 2.19 1.71
C TYR A 52 12.70 1.60 2.23
N LEU A 53 13.75 2.42 2.32
CA LEU A 53 15.05 1.97 2.82
C LEU A 53 14.98 1.51 4.28
N ALA A 54 14.22 2.20 5.13
CA ALA A 54 13.99 1.79 6.50
C ALA A 54 13.24 0.44 6.57
N ALA A 55 12.16 0.28 5.80
CA ALA A 55 11.41 -0.97 5.73
C ALA A 55 12.26 -2.12 5.16
N LYS A 56 13.11 -1.85 4.16
CA LYS A 56 14.02 -2.85 3.56
C LYS A 56 15.11 -3.31 4.54
N ALA A 57 15.52 -2.44 5.46
CA ALA A 57 16.52 -2.75 6.49
C ALA A 57 15.93 -3.48 7.71
N ASP A 58 14.61 -3.45 7.88
CA ASP A 58 13.94 -4.09 9.01
C ASP A 58 13.84 -5.62 8.79
N PRO A 59 14.38 -6.46 9.71
CA PRO A 59 14.33 -7.91 9.57
C PRO A 59 12.90 -8.48 9.62
N ASP A 60 11.93 -7.75 10.17
CA ASP A 60 10.53 -8.18 10.27
C ASP A 60 9.68 -7.73 9.07
N CYS A 61 10.29 -7.09 8.07
CA CYS A 61 9.61 -6.56 6.89
C CYS A 61 10.16 -7.12 5.59
N ASP A 62 9.26 -7.34 4.62
CA ASP A 62 9.54 -7.55 3.21
C ASP A 62 9.04 -6.33 2.43
N ALA A 63 9.96 -5.47 1.98
CA ALA A 63 9.61 -4.22 1.31
C ALA A 63 9.82 -4.30 -0.20
N TYR A 64 8.81 -3.87 -0.97
CA TYR A 64 8.78 -3.94 -2.43
C TYR A 64 8.50 -2.57 -3.05
N CYS A 65 9.31 -2.17 -4.04
CA CYS A 65 9.07 -0.99 -4.87
C CYS A 65 8.46 -1.43 -6.20
N VAL A 66 7.23 -1.00 -6.45
CA VAL A 66 6.44 -1.38 -7.63
C VAL A 66 5.97 -0.10 -8.32
N PRO A 67 6.77 0.52 -9.18
CA PRO A 67 6.34 1.69 -9.94
C PRO A 67 5.08 1.38 -10.75
N ILE A 68 4.13 2.31 -10.73
CA ILE A 68 2.85 2.14 -11.40
C ILE A 68 2.74 3.02 -12.64
N PRO A 69 2.03 2.58 -13.70
CA PRO A 69 1.84 3.39 -14.88
C PRO A 69 0.86 4.53 -14.67
N TYR A 70 1.01 5.58 -15.47
CA TYR A 70 0.09 6.71 -15.54
C TYR A 70 -0.22 7.08 -16.98
N TYR A 71 -1.27 7.85 -17.18
CA TYR A 71 -1.75 8.29 -18.48
C TYR A 71 -1.79 9.82 -18.56
N ASN A 72 -1.47 10.38 -19.70
CA ASN A 72 -1.92 11.72 -20.03
C ASN A 72 -3.44 11.69 -20.24
N LEU A 73 -4.15 12.74 -19.82
CA LEU A 73 -5.57 12.86 -20.10
C LEU A 73 -5.79 13.58 -21.43
N ASN A 74 -6.76 13.08 -22.19
CA ASN A 74 -7.27 13.76 -23.37
C ASN A 74 -8.14 14.98 -22.97
N PRO A 75 -8.47 15.88 -23.88
CA PRO A 75 -9.35 17.04 -23.59
C PRO A 75 -10.74 16.68 -23.06
N ASP A 76 -11.22 15.47 -23.33
CA ASP A 76 -12.48 14.90 -22.83
C ASP A 76 -12.32 14.14 -21.50
N HIS A 77 -11.14 14.25 -20.86
CA HIS A 77 -10.74 13.53 -19.63
C HIS A 77 -10.65 12.00 -19.78
N SER A 78 -10.75 11.45 -20.97
CA SER A 78 -10.45 10.03 -21.19
C SER A 78 -8.95 9.75 -21.06
N LEU A 79 -8.58 8.49 -20.74
CA LEU A 79 -7.20 8.06 -20.65
C LEU A 79 -6.54 8.07 -22.03
N GLY A 80 -5.47 8.85 -22.17
CA GLY A 80 -4.68 8.96 -23.40
C GLY A 80 -3.46 8.03 -23.41
N GLN A 81 -2.29 8.57 -23.74
CA GLN A 81 -1.06 7.80 -23.80
C GLN A 81 -0.62 7.34 -22.42
N MET A 82 -0.31 6.03 -22.30
CA MET A 82 0.27 5.43 -21.10
C MET A 82 1.78 5.70 -21.03
N HIS A 83 2.25 6.01 -19.82
CA HIS A 83 3.65 6.17 -19.47
C HIS A 83 4.01 5.23 -18.33
N TYR A 84 5.24 4.72 -18.34
CA TYR A 84 5.80 3.89 -17.28
C TYR A 84 7.28 4.20 -17.10
N GLU A 85 7.67 4.59 -15.90
CA GLU A 85 9.01 5.06 -15.57
C GLU A 85 9.81 4.06 -14.71
N GLY A 86 9.45 2.78 -14.70
CA GLY A 86 10.12 1.77 -13.86
C GLY A 86 11.64 1.61 -14.11
N ASN A 87 12.14 2.01 -15.28
CA ASN A 87 13.58 1.97 -15.61
C ASN A 87 14.35 3.22 -15.20
N ASP A 88 13.66 4.27 -14.73
CA ASP A 88 14.26 5.58 -14.44
C ASP A 88 14.59 5.76 -12.94
N TYR A 89 14.29 4.74 -12.13
CA TYR A 89 14.59 4.73 -10.70
C TYR A 89 16.09 4.47 -10.44
N PRO A 90 16.61 4.88 -9.26
CA PRO A 90 17.99 4.58 -8.87
C PRO A 90 18.29 3.09 -8.98
N LYS A 91 19.49 2.75 -9.49
CA LYS A 91 19.87 1.35 -9.77
C LYS A 91 19.94 0.44 -8.52
N GLU A 92 20.14 1.04 -7.37
CA GLU A 92 20.15 0.39 -6.06
C GLU A 92 18.75 0.00 -5.56
N ILE A 93 17.70 0.53 -6.17
CA ILE A 93 16.32 0.18 -5.84
C ILE A 93 15.88 -1.02 -6.67
N GLU A 94 15.53 -2.10 -6.00
CA GLU A 94 14.99 -3.29 -6.66
C GLU A 94 13.54 -3.02 -7.09
N ILE A 95 13.34 -2.90 -8.40
CA ILE A 95 12.04 -2.61 -9.00
C ILE A 95 11.34 -3.91 -9.40
N ILE A 96 10.09 -4.05 -8.97
CA ILE A 96 9.19 -5.11 -9.42
C ILE A 96 8.26 -4.54 -10.48
N ASP A 97 8.11 -5.27 -11.58
CA ASP A 97 7.14 -4.96 -12.64
C ASP A 97 5.71 -5.01 -12.07
N TRP A 98 4.97 -3.92 -12.22
CA TRP A 98 3.60 -3.79 -11.73
C TRP A 98 2.63 -4.86 -12.26
N GLN A 99 2.91 -5.43 -13.44
CA GLN A 99 2.10 -6.50 -14.03
C GLN A 99 2.34 -7.86 -13.34
N LYS A 100 3.47 -8.00 -12.65
CA LYS A 100 3.86 -9.24 -11.95
C LYS A 100 3.52 -9.20 -10.46
N TYR A 101 3.22 -8.02 -9.91
CA TYR A 101 2.86 -7.88 -8.51
C TYR A 101 1.33 -7.91 -8.33
N ASP A 102 0.82 -9.04 -7.87
CA ASP A 102 -0.62 -9.28 -7.69
C ASP A 102 -1.07 -8.93 -6.28
N PHE A 103 -1.10 -7.62 -5.97
CA PHE A 103 -1.48 -7.14 -4.64
C PHE A 103 -2.91 -7.53 -4.22
N GLU A 104 -3.78 -7.84 -5.17
CA GLU A 104 -5.17 -8.24 -4.91
C GLU A 104 -5.25 -9.62 -4.24
N ASN A 105 -4.36 -10.54 -4.62
CA ASN A 105 -4.23 -11.86 -4.01
C ASN A 105 -3.23 -11.88 -2.85
N ILE A 106 -2.13 -11.15 -2.96
CA ILE A 106 -1.08 -11.05 -1.94
C ILE A 106 -1.63 -10.39 -0.67
N ARG A 107 -2.41 -9.31 -0.81
CA ARG A 107 -2.99 -8.50 0.27
C ARG A 107 -1.92 -7.99 1.25
N PRO A 108 -1.01 -7.12 0.78
CA PRO A 108 0.09 -6.63 1.60
C PRO A 108 -0.42 -5.97 2.88
N ASP A 109 0.32 -6.13 3.99
CA ASP A 109 -0.02 -5.53 5.28
C ASP A 109 -0.09 -4.00 5.19
N VAL A 110 0.84 -3.39 4.43
CA VAL A 110 0.91 -1.93 4.25
C VAL A 110 1.13 -1.58 2.79
N ILE A 111 0.34 -0.64 2.30
CA ILE A 111 0.53 0.00 1.00
C ILE A 111 0.88 1.47 1.19
N TYR A 112 2.01 1.90 0.61
CA TYR A 112 2.38 3.31 0.49
C TYR A 112 2.07 3.83 -0.90
N THR A 113 1.41 4.97 -0.98
CA THR A 113 1.16 5.70 -2.22
C THR A 113 1.48 7.17 -2.06
N HIS A 114 1.90 7.83 -3.15
CA HIS A 114 2.11 9.28 -3.17
C HIS A 114 1.18 10.03 -4.14
N SER A 115 0.31 9.31 -4.86
CA SER A 115 -0.68 9.93 -5.74
C SER A 115 -1.97 10.24 -4.98
N PRO A 116 -2.37 11.53 -4.84
CA PRO A 116 -3.56 11.88 -4.08
C PRO A 116 -4.85 11.93 -4.91
N TYR A 117 -4.74 11.95 -6.24
CA TYR A 117 -5.83 12.44 -7.11
C TYR A 117 -6.80 11.37 -7.58
N ASP A 118 -6.38 10.09 -7.63
CA ASP A 118 -7.11 9.05 -8.35
C ASP A 118 -7.48 9.55 -9.78
N ASP A 119 -8.79 9.74 -10.10
CA ASP A 119 -9.32 10.28 -11.35
C ASP A 119 -9.60 11.80 -11.32
N TRP A 120 -9.25 12.50 -10.23
CA TRP A 120 -9.56 13.94 -10.06
C TRP A 120 -8.50 14.88 -10.63
N ASN A 121 -7.39 14.37 -11.13
CA ASN A 121 -6.38 15.20 -11.78
C ASN A 121 -6.84 15.60 -13.20
N LEU A 122 -6.51 16.82 -13.61
CA LEU A 122 -6.92 17.37 -14.91
C LEU A 122 -5.90 17.14 -16.03
N VAL A 123 -4.70 16.67 -15.70
CA VAL A 123 -3.58 16.53 -16.67
C VAL A 123 -3.16 15.08 -16.86
N THR A 124 -3.07 14.34 -15.76
CA THR A 124 -2.65 12.94 -15.78
C THR A 124 -3.54 12.11 -14.84
N SER A 125 -3.62 10.82 -15.06
CA SER A 125 -4.22 9.88 -14.12
C SER A 125 -3.31 8.68 -13.95
N ILE A 126 -3.12 8.20 -12.74
CA ILE A 126 -2.51 6.88 -12.52
C ILE A 126 -3.43 5.79 -13.09
N HIS A 127 -2.90 4.60 -13.33
CA HIS A 127 -3.72 3.49 -13.80
C HIS A 127 -4.83 3.17 -12.79
N PRO A 128 -6.11 3.02 -13.20
CA PRO A 128 -7.28 2.89 -12.31
C PRO A 128 -7.19 1.74 -11.29
N ARG A 129 -6.43 0.68 -11.60
CA ARG A 129 -6.15 -0.41 -10.67
C ARG A 129 -5.54 0.09 -9.35
N PHE A 130 -4.80 1.20 -9.39
CA PHE A 130 -4.06 1.78 -8.26
C PHE A 130 -4.74 3.01 -7.64
N TYR A 131 -5.99 3.29 -7.97
CA TYR A 131 -6.76 4.31 -7.28
C TYR A 131 -6.89 3.97 -5.78
N SER A 132 -6.80 4.97 -4.94
CA SER A 132 -6.77 4.79 -3.48
C SER A 132 -7.99 4.03 -2.96
N ALA A 133 -9.17 4.26 -3.53
CA ALA A 133 -10.40 3.52 -3.21
C ALA A 133 -10.31 2.02 -3.58
N ASN A 134 -9.50 1.67 -4.59
CA ASN A 134 -9.27 0.28 -4.95
C ASN A 134 -8.18 -0.34 -4.06
N LEU A 135 -7.06 0.33 -3.86
CA LEU A 135 -5.97 -0.15 -3.01
C LEU A 135 -6.47 -0.48 -1.60
N LYS A 136 -7.32 0.37 -1.01
CA LYS A 136 -7.87 0.18 0.34
C LYS A 136 -8.63 -1.14 0.54
N LYS A 137 -9.13 -1.75 -0.50
CA LYS A 137 -9.83 -3.07 -0.42
C LYS A 137 -8.88 -4.23 -0.14
N TYR A 138 -7.59 -4.06 -0.40
CA TYR A 138 -6.61 -5.14 -0.43
C TYR A 138 -5.46 -4.97 0.58
N THR A 139 -5.57 -4.00 1.49
CA THR A 139 -4.62 -3.82 2.59
C THR A 139 -5.32 -3.40 3.86
N ASP A 140 -4.75 -3.77 4.99
CA ASP A 140 -5.21 -3.30 6.30
C ASP A 140 -4.75 -1.86 6.59
N CYS A 141 -3.64 -1.44 5.97
CA CYS A 141 -3.04 -0.13 6.18
C CYS A 141 -2.63 0.54 4.87
N LEU A 142 -3.41 1.53 4.42
CA LEU A 142 -3.08 2.40 3.29
C LEU A 142 -2.48 3.72 3.82
N VAL A 143 -1.26 4.02 3.43
CA VAL A 143 -0.52 5.22 3.85
C VAL A 143 -0.30 6.13 2.66
N TYR A 144 -0.71 7.39 2.79
CA TYR A 144 -0.42 8.42 1.81
C TYR A 144 0.76 9.28 2.26
N VAL A 145 1.76 9.45 1.40
CA VAL A 145 2.92 10.31 1.60
C VAL A 145 2.95 11.35 0.49
N PRO A 146 2.76 12.65 0.78
CA PRO A 146 2.77 13.67 -0.26
C PRO A 146 4.17 13.83 -0.89
N TYR A 147 4.22 13.98 -2.20
CA TYR A 147 5.44 14.28 -2.96
C TYR A 147 5.70 15.79 -3.14
N TYR A 148 4.84 16.63 -2.57
CA TYR A 148 4.92 18.10 -2.68
C TYR A 148 4.75 18.75 -1.31
N SER A 149 5.21 20.00 -1.21
CA SER A 149 5.04 20.83 -0.03
C SER A 149 3.71 21.59 -0.06
N THR A 150 3.02 21.64 1.09
CA THR A 150 1.77 22.40 1.27
C THR A 150 1.98 23.79 1.87
N THR A 151 3.21 24.31 1.88
CA THR A 151 3.58 25.59 2.56
C THR A 151 2.79 26.82 2.10
N GLY A 152 2.15 26.77 0.93
CA GLY A 152 1.30 27.85 0.40
C GLY A 152 -0.20 27.71 0.72
N GLY A 153 -0.59 26.72 1.53
CA GLY A 153 -1.99 26.34 1.74
C GLY A 153 -2.53 25.44 0.63
N MET A 154 -3.78 25.04 0.77
CA MET A 154 -4.49 24.17 -0.18
C MET A 154 -5.75 24.87 -0.69
N SER A 155 -6.01 24.80 -1.99
CA SER A 155 -7.29 25.20 -2.55
C SER A 155 -8.42 24.27 -2.04
N GLU A 156 -9.67 24.70 -2.15
CA GLU A 156 -10.82 23.91 -1.70
C GLU A 156 -10.84 22.50 -2.35
N GLY A 157 -10.62 22.41 -3.66
CA GLY A 157 -10.55 21.12 -4.35
C GLY A 157 -9.35 20.24 -3.94
N GLN A 158 -8.27 20.83 -3.44
CA GLN A 158 -7.13 20.06 -2.93
C GLN A 158 -7.34 19.51 -1.51
N ARG A 159 -8.31 20.06 -0.75
CA ARG A 159 -8.60 19.62 0.62
C ARG A 159 -9.38 18.31 0.67
N THR A 160 -10.02 17.94 -0.43
CA THR A 160 -10.97 16.83 -0.54
C THR A 160 -10.55 15.75 -1.54
N LEU A 161 -9.25 15.63 -1.82
CA LEU A 161 -8.76 14.61 -2.75
C LEU A 161 -9.05 13.18 -2.26
N PRO A 162 -9.35 12.24 -3.17
CA PRO A 162 -9.84 10.89 -2.82
C PRO A 162 -8.95 10.15 -1.82
N VAL A 163 -7.63 10.26 -1.94
CA VAL A 163 -6.70 9.56 -1.05
C VAL A 163 -6.87 9.92 0.42
N TYR A 164 -7.26 11.16 0.75
CA TYR A 164 -7.41 11.60 2.15
C TYR A 164 -8.54 10.88 2.88
N PHE A 165 -9.56 10.48 2.15
CA PHE A 165 -10.70 9.73 2.69
C PHE A 165 -10.41 8.23 2.75
N ASN A 166 -9.67 7.69 1.78
CA ASN A 166 -9.39 6.27 1.65
C ASN A 166 -8.18 5.80 2.49
N ALA A 167 -7.15 6.64 2.66
CA ALA A 167 -5.97 6.29 3.45
C ALA A 167 -6.29 6.15 4.95
N ASP A 168 -5.61 5.24 5.62
CA ASP A 168 -5.63 5.10 7.08
C ASP A 168 -4.73 6.13 7.73
N TYR A 169 -3.60 6.44 7.07
CA TYR A 169 -2.65 7.44 7.54
C TYR A 169 -2.24 8.40 6.42
N ILE A 170 -2.08 9.66 6.81
CA ILE A 170 -1.62 10.76 5.95
C ILE A 170 -0.37 11.34 6.62
N VAL A 171 0.78 11.24 5.94
CA VAL A 171 2.02 11.85 6.41
C VAL A 171 1.97 13.35 6.16
N THR A 172 2.27 14.16 7.17
CA THR A 172 2.33 15.62 7.05
C THR A 172 3.72 16.14 7.42
N GLN A 173 4.12 17.27 6.82
CA GLN A 173 5.42 17.87 7.08
C GLN A 173 5.52 18.49 8.47
N ALA A 174 4.39 18.92 9.04
CA ALA A 174 4.29 19.45 10.40
C ALA A 174 2.83 19.42 10.87
N PRO A 175 2.57 19.36 12.19
CA PRO A 175 1.21 19.29 12.74
C PRO A 175 0.28 20.42 12.27
N MET A 176 0.81 21.63 12.03
CA MET A 176 0.04 22.78 11.55
C MET A 176 -0.59 22.58 10.17
N PHE A 177 -0.06 21.65 9.37
CA PHE A 177 -0.61 21.39 8.04
C PHE A 177 -1.93 20.63 8.08
N ARG A 178 -2.32 20.08 9.24
CA ARG A 178 -3.65 19.50 9.45
C ARG A 178 -4.76 20.48 9.05
N ASP A 179 -4.60 21.76 9.35
CA ASP A 179 -5.61 22.81 9.09
C ASP A 179 -5.83 23.08 7.60
N TYR A 180 -4.95 22.57 6.73
CA TYR A 180 -5.11 22.68 5.28
C TYR A 180 -6.05 21.61 4.70
N PHE A 181 -6.33 20.55 5.42
CA PHE A 181 -7.20 19.48 4.99
C PHE A 181 -8.66 19.76 5.36
N ASP A 182 -9.57 19.03 4.75
CA ASP A 182 -10.98 19.09 5.09
C ASP A 182 -11.20 18.66 6.55
N GLU A 183 -12.00 19.42 7.30
CA GLU A 183 -12.28 19.16 8.72
C GLU A 183 -13.03 17.85 8.99
N THR A 184 -13.63 17.26 7.95
CA THR A 184 -14.28 15.94 8.05
C THR A 184 -13.27 14.79 8.11
N ILE A 185 -11.98 15.03 7.77
CA ILE A 185 -10.93 14.02 7.86
C ILE A 185 -10.49 13.91 9.32
N PRO A 186 -10.58 12.72 9.96
CA PRO A 186 -10.25 12.55 11.37
C PRO A 186 -8.77 12.86 11.67
N ASP A 187 -8.50 13.61 12.74
CA ASP A 187 -7.13 13.97 13.18
C ASP A 187 -6.22 12.77 13.38
N LYS A 188 -6.75 11.64 13.84
CA LYS A 188 -5.99 10.40 14.04
C LYS A 188 -5.35 9.81 12.78
N LYS A 189 -5.73 10.29 11.59
CA LYS A 189 -5.12 9.87 10.32
C LYS A 189 -3.81 10.59 10.03
N PHE A 190 -3.51 11.70 10.70
CA PHE A 190 -2.30 12.48 10.42
C PHE A 190 -1.11 12.00 11.24
N LEU A 191 0.03 11.79 10.54
CA LEU A 191 1.34 11.41 11.07
C LEU A 191 2.34 12.52 10.88
#